data_c788d800897a2e715419da1512e5acf9
#
_entry.id   c788d800897a2e715419da1512e5acf9
#
_cell.length_a   1.000
_cell.length_b   1.000
_cell.length_c   1.000
_cell.angle_alpha   90.00
_cell.angle_beta   90.00
_cell.angle_gamma   90.00
#
_symmetry.space_group_name_H-M   'P 1'
#
loop_
_entity.id
_entity.type
_entity.pdbx_description
1 polymer ?
#
loop_
_entity_poly.entity_id
_entity_poly.type
_entity_poly.pdbx_seq_one_letter_code
_entity_poly.pdbx_strand_id
1 'polypeptide(L)'
;VYKRQGEVAEAWGSSPKLQFPTLHEFFAYGCLGVQVFFVISGFVICMSGWGRPLKSFFASRASRLLPAYWVAVVIVTAVFALPMVAYKAVSPSDALVNLTMLQMPLGVDRVLGVCWTLWAEIRFYALFALCVVLPGANRRRVIMFCAGWLLAAVIAENANMPLLDIVLMPEYAPFFIGGVGLYLVHLDRRDAYGWGIVAVSWLVGQHYAVQSLWHAPDAGGFSYRSATGIILVVTFGFVAVAAIALGWLRWANWRWLTVAGALTYPFYLVHEHLGWVVIHALHRGLGLPSAATFSLTVASMLLLAWLLNKYVENPLTPRLRAALAKAR
;
A
#
# COMPACT_ATOMS: atom_id res chain seq x y z
N VAL A 1 12.59 11.06 -2.50
CA VAL A 1 11.31 11.79 -2.45
C VAL A 1 11.36 12.97 -3.40
N TYR A 2 12.39 13.84 -3.39
CA TYR A 2 12.49 15.06 -4.23
C TYR A 2 12.45 14.82 -5.76
N LYS A 3 13.01 13.73 -6.29
CA LYS A 3 12.99 13.45 -7.74
C LYS A 3 11.58 13.26 -8.32
N ARG A 4 10.62 12.75 -7.54
CA ARG A 4 9.26 12.46 -8.00
C ARG A 4 8.33 13.68 -8.07
N GLN A 5 8.66 14.73 -7.37
CA GLN A 5 7.90 15.98 -7.36
C GLN A 5 7.96 16.67 -8.73
N GLY A 6 9.11 16.57 -9.41
CA GLY A 6 9.25 17.05 -10.78
C GLY A 6 8.35 16.31 -11.76
N GLU A 7 8.16 15.00 -11.58
CA GLU A 7 7.43 14.14 -12.52
C GLU A 7 5.93 14.45 -12.59
N VAL A 8 5.28 14.73 -11.44
CA VAL A 8 3.86 15.14 -11.41
C VAL A 8 3.67 16.51 -12.06
N ALA A 9 4.51 17.48 -11.71
CA ALA A 9 4.48 18.81 -12.32
C ALA A 9 4.82 18.75 -13.81
N GLU A 10 5.71 17.86 -14.22
CA GLU A 10 6.05 17.62 -15.61
C GLU A 10 4.88 17.03 -16.41
N ALA A 11 4.14 16.07 -15.83
CA ALA A 11 2.96 15.49 -16.46
C ALA A 11 1.89 16.55 -16.75
N TRP A 12 1.59 17.41 -15.79
CA TRP A 12 0.59 18.48 -15.93
C TRP A 12 1.13 19.76 -16.58
N GLY A 13 2.44 19.94 -16.66
CA GLY A 13 3.06 21.20 -17.11
C GLY A 13 2.95 22.36 -16.11
N SER A 14 2.28 22.15 -14.98
CA SER A 14 2.13 23.11 -13.89
C SER A 14 1.75 22.41 -12.59
N SER A 15 1.72 23.17 -11.48
CA SER A 15 1.35 22.61 -10.18
C SER A 15 -0.10 22.13 -10.16
N PRO A 16 -0.43 21.01 -9.46
CA PRO A 16 -1.80 20.56 -9.27
C PRO A 16 -2.74 21.61 -8.66
N LYS A 17 -2.21 22.54 -7.88
CA LYS A 17 -2.97 23.67 -7.32
C LYS A 17 -3.54 24.58 -8.42
N LEU A 18 -2.80 24.81 -9.49
CA LEU A 18 -3.27 25.60 -10.64
C LEU A 18 -4.29 24.82 -11.47
N GLN A 19 -4.12 23.52 -11.60
CA GLN A 19 -5.03 22.65 -12.37
C GLN A 19 -6.37 22.40 -11.65
N PHE A 20 -6.34 22.31 -10.31
CA PHE A 20 -7.50 21.99 -9.47
C PHE A 20 -7.57 22.91 -8.24
N PRO A 21 -7.95 24.20 -8.39
CA PRO A 21 -7.86 25.21 -7.32
C PRO A 21 -8.63 24.86 -6.03
N THR A 22 -9.73 24.12 -6.13
CA THR A 22 -10.55 23.71 -4.99
C THR A 22 -10.28 22.28 -4.51
N LEU A 23 -9.95 21.37 -5.44
CA LEU A 23 -9.81 19.93 -5.13
C LEU A 23 -8.41 19.56 -4.65
N HIS A 24 -7.40 20.39 -4.93
CA HIS A 24 -6.01 20.07 -4.53
C HIS A 24 -5.84 19.89 -3.01
N GLU A 25 -6.61 20.62 -2.20
CA GLU A 25 -6.60 20.47 -0.74
C GLU A 25 -7.05 19.06 -0.30
N PHE A 26 -8.09 18.52 -0.94
CA PHE A 26 -8.56 17.15 -0.68
C PHE A 26 -7.58 16.11 -1.21
N PHE A 27 -7.03 16.30 -2.40
CA PHE A 27 -6.06 15.39 -3.00
C PHE A 27 -4.76 15.29 -2.18
N ALA A 28 -4.40 16.33 -1.45
CA ALA A 28 -3.26 16.32 -0.54
C ALA A 28 -3.35 15.22 0.53
N TYR A 29 -4.55 14.83 0.94
CA TYR A 29 -4.76 13.76 1.92
C TYR A 29 -4.78 12.35 1.31
N GLY A 30 -4.75 12.21 -0.02
CA GLY A 30 -4.75 10.90 -0.70
C GLY A 30 -3.56 10.01 -0.30
N CYS A 31 -2.43 10.60 0.09
CA CYS A 31 -1.26 9.85 0.59
C CYS A 31 -1.57 9.04 1.87
N LEU A 32 -2.55 9.46 2.68
CA LEU A 32 -2.99 8.74 3.88
C LEU A 32 -3.71 7.41 3.58
N GLY A 33 -4.08 7.18 2.32
CA GLY A 33 -4.57 5.89 1.88
C GLY A 33 -3.60 4.74 2.18
N VAL A 34 -2.30 5.03 2.28
CA VAL A 34 -1.28 4.05 2.66
C VAL A 34 -1.44 3.59 4.11
N GLN A 35 -1.69 4.50 5.04
CA GLN A 35 -1.90 4.17 6.45
C GLN A 35 -3.15 3.30 6.61
N VAL A 36 -4.25 3.65 5.94
CA VAL A 36 -5.48 2.85 5.93
C VAL A 36 -5.22 1.47 5.30
N PHE A 37 -4.47 1.41 4.22
CA PHE A 37 -4.06 0.16 3.58
C PHE A 37 -3.27 -0.75 4.54
N PHE A 38 -2.36 -0.20 5.35
CA PHE A 38 -1.61 -0.98 6.34
C PHE A 38 -2.50 -1.51 7.47
N VAL A 39 -3.52 -0.77 7.91
CA VAL A 39 -4.53 -1.29 8.86
C VAL A 39 -5.29 -2.47 8.25
N ILE A 40 -5.75 -2.33 6.99
CA ILE A 40 -6.42 -3.43 6.27
C ILE A 40 -5.46 -4.64 6.12
N SER A 41 -4.20 -4.39 5.76
CA SER A 41 -3.20 -5.44 5.60
C SER A 41 -2.96 -6.19 6.91
N GLY A 42 -2.82 -5.50 8.04
CA GLY A 42 -2.69 -6.10 9.37
C GLY A 42 -3.85 -7.07 9.68
N PHE A 43 -5.08 -6.61 9.46
CA PHE A 43 -6.29 -7.43 9.66
C PHE A 43 -6.30 -8.68 8.76
N VAL A 44 -6.10 -8.49 7.44
CA VAL A 44 -6.16 -9.57 6.45
C VAL A 44 -5.02 -10.58 6.63
N ILE A 45 -3.83 -10.11 6.98
CA ILE A 45 -2.66 -10.98 7.19
C ILE A 45 -2.82 -11.83 8.43
N CYS A 46 -3.29 -11.26 9.53
CA CYS A 46 -3.60 -12.02 10.74
C CYS A 46 -4.67 -13.10 10.45
N MET A 47 -5.75 -12.71 9.78
CA MET A 47 -6.81 -13.64 9.35
C MET A 47 -6.27 -14.77 8.47
N SER A 48 -5.39 -14.45 7.53
CA SER A 48 -4.86 -15.42 6.57
C SER A 48 -3.78 -16.34 7.13
N GLY A 49 -3.08 -15.92 8.19
CA GLY A 49 -2.06 -16.71 8.89
C GLY A 49 -2.62 -17.55 10.04
N TRP A 50 -3.84 -17.27 10.51
CA TRP A 50 -4.43 -17.95 11.65
C TRP A 50 -4.66 -19.44 11.38
N GLY A 51 -4.00 -20.29 12.18
CA GLY A 51 -4.14 -21.75 12.07
C GLY A 51 -3.60 -22.37 10.78
N ARG A 52 -2.80 -21.63 9.98
CA ARG A 52 -2.24 -22.14 8.73
C ARG A 52 -0.75 -22.41 8.84
N PRO A 53 -0.22 -23.42 8.13
CA PRO A 53 1.21 -23.68 8.08
C PRO A 53 1.92 -22.57 7.27
N LEU A 54 3.18 -22.32 7.63
CA LEU A 54 4.04 -21.26 7.06
C LEU A 54 4.07 -21.30 5.52
N LYS A 55 4.23 -22.50 4.95
CA LYS A 55 4.26 -22.69 3.49
C LYS A 55 2.97 -22.20 2.82
N SER A 56 1.80 -22.55 3.39
CA SER A 56 0.49 -22.12 2.87
C SER A 56 0.32 -20.60 2.99
N PHE A 57 0.84 -20.01 4.06
CA PHE A 57 0.84 -18.57 4.26
C PHE A 57 1.64 -17.87 3.15
N PHE A 58 2.92 -18.26 2.92
CA PHE A 58 3.75 -17.67 1.86
C PHE A 58 3.19 -17.93 0.47
N ALA A 59 2.74 -19.13 0.16
CA ALA A 59 2.14 -19.46 -1.13
C ALA A 59 0.92 -18.55 -1.43
N SER A 60 0.10 -18.29 -0.41
CA SER A 60 -1.04 -17.39 -0.53
C SER A 60 -0.64 -15.93 -0.81
N ARG A 61 0.42 -15.44 -0.18
CA ARG A 61 0.88 -14.05 -0.38
C ARG A 61 1.62 -13.89 -1.71
N ALA A 62 2.59 -14.75 -2.00
CA ALA A 62 3.33 -14.73 -3.25
C ALA A 62 2.40 -14.84 -4.47
N SER A 63 1.45 -15.78 -4.45
CA SER A 63 0.50 -15.95 -5.56
C SER A 63 -0.45 -14.75 -5.73
N ARG A 64 -0.72 -13.99 -4.67
CA ARG A 64 -1.52 -12.77 -4.72
C ARG A 64 -0.76 -11.59 -5.33
N LEU A 65 0.53 -11.45 -5.00
CA LEU A 65 1.30 -10.27 -5.38
C LEU A 65 2.00 -10.42 -6.73
N LEU A 66 2.71 -11.54 -6.94
CA LEU A 66 3.67 -11.68 -8.03
C LEU A 66 3.07 -11.57 -9.45
N PRO A 67 1.92 -12.18 -9.80
CA PRO A 67 1.46 -12.19 -11.18
C PRO A 67 1.23 -10.79 -11.75
N ALA A 68 0.41 -9.96 -11.07
CA ALA A 68 0.13 -8.60 -11.53
C ALA A 68 1.37 -7.70 -11.42
N TYR A 69 2.20 -7.90 -10.39
CA TYR A 69 3.43 -7.16 -10.20
C TYR A 69 4.41 -7.34 -11.36
N TRP A 70 4.70 -8.58 -11.76
CA TRP A 70 5.62 -8.87 -12.87
C TRP A 70 5.16 -8.23 -14.17
N VAL A 71 3.87 -8.37 -14.48
CA VAL A 71 3.31 -7.78 -15.69
C VAL A 71 3.34 -6.25 -15.64
N ALA A 72 3.04 -5.64 -14.48
CA ALA A 72 3.13 -4.19 -14.30
C ALA A 72 4.58 -3.67 -14.48
N VAL A 73 5.58 -4.37 -13.92
CA VAL A 73 7.01 -4.03 -14.11
C VAL A 73 7.36 -4.07 -15.60
N VAL A 74 6.98 -5.13 -16.32
CA VAL A 74 7.25 -5.26 -17.75
C VAL A 74 6.57 -4.16 -18.55
N ILE A 75 5.28 -3.89 -18.31
CA ILE A 75 4.52 -2.86 -19.02
C ILE A 75 5.17 -1.48 -18.80
N VAL A 76 5.44 -1.10 -17.56
CA VAL A 76 6.01 0.24 -17.26
C VAL A 76 7.42 0.36 -17.87
N THR A 77 8.25 -0.67 -17.75
CA THR A 77 9.58 -0.67 -18.37
C THR A 77 9.47 -0.49 -19.89
N ALA A 78 8.58 -1.22 -20.55
CA ALA A 78 8.37 -1.12 -22.00
C ALA A 78 7.85 0.25 -22.42
N VAL A 79 6.87 0.81 -21.69
CA VAL A 79 6.30 2.14 -21.99
C VAL A 79 7.34 3.23 -21.80
N PHE A 80 8.17 3.17 -20.76
CA PHE A 80 9.21 4.19 -20.51
C PHE A 80 10.41 4.08 -21.45
N ALA A 81 10.57 2.95 -22.13
CA ALA A 81 11.56 2.78 -23.19
C ALA A 81 11.12 3.39 -24.53
N LEU A 82 9.85 3.82 -24.68
CA LEU A 82 9.37 4.44 -25.90
C LEU A 82 9.96 5.86 -26.06
N PRO A 83 10.43 6.23 -27.28
CA PRO A 83 11.10 7.51 -27.48
C PRO A 83 10.18 8.74 -27.30
N MET A 84 8.86 8.54 -27.35
CA MET A 84 7.86 9.59 -27.19
C MET A 84 7.50 9.87 -25.73
N VAL A 85 8.00 9.07 -24.79
CA VAL A 85 7.71 9.23 -23.35
C VAL A 85 8.79 10.09 -22.71
N ALA A 86 8.38 11.17 -22.04
CA ALA A 86 9.29 12.12 -21.40
C ALA A 86 10.05 11.52 -20.19
N TYR A 87 9.54 10.42 -19.64
CA TYR A 87 10.10 9.77 -18.45
C TYR A 87 11.20 8.77 -18.83
N LYS A 88 12.28 8.79 -18.05
CA LYS A 88 13.43 7.92 -18.32
C LYS A 88 13.19 6.51 -17.79
N ALA A 89 13.36 5.51 -18.65
CA ALA A 89 13.39 4.10 -18.26
C ALA A 89 14.57 3.80 -17.32
N VAL A 90 14.37 2.88 -16.40
CA VAL A 90 15.48 2.31 -15.62
C VAL A 90 16.35 1.43 -16.52
N SER A 91 17.58 1.13 -16.08
CA SER A 91 18.47 0.23 -16.82
C SER A 91 17.85 -1.18 -16.93
N PRO A 92 18.19 -1.97 -17.97
CA PRO A 92 17.72 -3.36 -18.08
C PRO A 92 18.10 -4.23 -16.87
N SER A 93 19.30 -4.03 -16.30
CA SER A 93 19.72 -4.69 -15.06
C SER A 93 18.83 -4.36 -13.88
N ASP A 94 18.49 -3.08 -13.72
CA ASP A 94 17.61 -2.63 -12.64
C ASP A 94 16.18 -3.15 -12.83
N ALA A 95 15.69 -3.20 -14.07
CA ALA A 95 14.40 -3.79 -14.37
C ALA A 95 14.33 -5.28 -13.98
N LEU A 96 15.39 -6.06 -14.22
CA LEU A 96 15.49 -7.46 -13.78
C LEU A 96 15.48 -7.58 -12.26
N VAL A 97 16.22 -6.74 -11.54
CA VAL A 97 16.18 -6.71 -10.07
C VAL A 97 14.80 -6.36 -9.57
N ASN A 98 14.08 -5.45 -10.23
CA ASN A 98 12.71 -5.11 -9.85
C ASN A 98 11.76 -6.31 -9.91
N LEU A 99 11.97 -7.31 -10.78
CA LEU A 99 11.14 -8.52 -10.79
C LEU A 99 11.24 -9.35 -9.51
N THR A 100 12.30 -9.18 -8.71
CA THR A 100 12.49 -9.87 -7.43
C THR A 100 11.78 -9.22 -6.24
N MET A 101 11.25 -8.00 -6.38
CA MET A 101 10.77 -7.12 -5.30
C MET A 101 11.87 -6.68 -4.29
N LEU A 102 13.14 -6.93 -4.57
CA LEU A 102 14.28 -6.61 -3.70
C LEU A 102 15.03 -5.34 -4.11
N GLN A 103 14.50 -4.54 -5.02
CA GLN A 103 15.13 -3.29 -5.49
C GLN A 103 15.39 -2.30 -4.35
N MET A 104 14.55 -2.27 -3.31
CA MET A 104 14.73 -1.36 -2.17
C MET A 104 15.96 -1.71 -1.33
N PRO A 105 16.13 -2.95 -0.82
CA PRO A 105 17.31 -3.31 -0.05
C PRO A 105 18.60 -3.34 -0.88
N LEU A 106 18.50 -3.52 -2.20
CA LEU A 106 19.66 -3.52 -3.09
C LEU A 106 20.03 -2.11 -3.60
N GLY A 107 19.29 -1.07 -3.20
CA GLY A 107 19.57 0.32 -3.59
C GLY A 107 19.35 0.60 -5.07
N VAL A 108 18.56 -0.22 -5.77
CA VAL A 108 18.31 -0.14 -7.20
C VAL A 108 17.12 0.78 -7.49
N ASP A 109 17.17 1.51 -8.58
CA ASP A 109 16.08 2.38 -9.02
C ASP A 109 14.79 1.60 -9.28
N ARG A 110 13.67 2.14 -8.82
CA ARG A 110 12.36 1.48 -8.86
C ARG A 110 11.66 1.73 -10.19
N VAL A 111 11.26 0.66 -10.87
CA VAL A 111 10.37 0.73 -12.03
C VAL A 111 8.99 1.26 -11.63
N LEU A 112 8.44 0.76 -10.52
CA LEU A 112 7.16 1.21 -9.99
C LEU A 112 7.39 2.03 -8.72
N GLY A 113 7.01 3.30 -8.76
CA GLY A 113 7.17 4.21 -7.63
C GLY A 113 6.49 3.73 -6.36
N VAL A 114 5.30 3.19 -6.48
CA VAL A 114 4.47 2.70 -5.38
C VAL A 114 5.06 1.50 -4.62
N CYS A 115 6.06 0.81 -5.17
CA CYS A 115 6.59 -0.44 -4.59
C CYS A 115 7.26 -0.30 -3.23
N TRP A 116 7.51 0.90 -2.75
CA TRP A 116 8.01 1.09 -1.38
C TRP A 116 7.03 0.57 -0.32
N THR A 117 5.71 0.66 -0.57
CA THR A 117 4.70 0.12 0.34
C THR A 117 4.66 -1.39 0.31
N LEU A 118 4.88 -2.01 -0.86
CA LEU A 118 5.01 -3.47 -0.97
C LEU A 118 6.23 -3.98 -0.22
N TRP A 119 7.32 -3.22 -0.21
CA TRP A 119 8.50 -3.56 0.60
C TRP A 119 8.19 -3.49 2.10
N ALA A 120 7.42 -2.50 2.55
CA ALA A 120 6.95 -2.44 3.93
C ALA A 120 6.06 -3.65 4.26
N GLU A 121 5.17 -4.02 3.34
CA GLU A 121 4.28 -5.18 3.48
C GLU A 121 5.03 -6.51 3.54
N ILE A 122 6.04 -6.72 2.70
CA ILE A 122 6.88 -7.93 2.72
C ILE A 122 7.63 -8.07 4.04
N ARG A 123 8.16 -6.98 4.60
CA ARG A 123 8.80 -6.98 5.92
C ARG A 123 7.82 -7.36 7.02
N PHE A 124 6.61 -6.79 7.00
CA PHE A 124 5.55 -7.19 7.91
C PHE A 124 5.20 -8.67 7.77
N TYR A 125 5.07 -9.18 6.53
CA TYR A 125 4.80 -10.62 6.31
C TYR A 125 5.91 -11.50 6.89
N ALA A 126 7.17 -11.11 6.73
CA ALA A 126 8.30 -11.83 7.30
C ALA A 126 8.28 -11.82 8.84
N LEU A 127 8.09 -10.66 9.46
CA LEU A 127 8.00 -10.54 10.93
C LEU A 127 6.83 -11.36 11.47
N PHE A 128 5.65 -11.23 10.88
CA PHE A 128 4.45 -11.96 11.31
C PHE A 128 4.61 -13.48 11.09
N ALA A 129 5.20 -13.87 9.96
CA ALA A 129 5.47 -15.27 9.66
C ALA A 129 6.42 -15.90 10.67
N LEU A 130 7.52 -15.23 10.99
CA LEU A 130 8.54 -15.75 11.93
C LEU A 130 8.04 -15.77 13.38
N CYS A 131 7.38 -14.70 13.81
CA CYS A 131 7.00 -14.53 15.22
C CYS A 131 5.65 -15.19 15.57
N VAL A 132 4.75 -15.33 14.60
CA VAL A 132 3.37 -15.79 14.85
C VAL A 132 3.04 -17.08 14.12
N VAL A 133 3.24 -17.13 12.79
CA VAL A 133 2.80 -18.27 11.97
C VAL A 133 3.68 -19.51 12.22
N LEU A 134 5.00 -19.33 12.19
CA LEU A 134 5.96 -20.45 12.35
C LEU A 134 5.80 -21.18 13.69
N PRO A 135 5.71 -20.48 14.85
CA PRO A 135 5.48 -21.15 16.13
C PRO A 135 4.01 -21.58 16.35
N GLY A 136 3.11 -21.30 15.39
CA GLY A 136 1.67 -21.57 15.47
C GLY A 136 0.89 -20.37 16.03
N ALA A 137 0.07 -19.75 15.17
CA ALA A 137 -0.74 -18.60 15.54
C ALA A 137 -1.75 -18.93 16.65
N ASN A 138 -1.69 -18.17 17.74
CA ASN A 138 -2.69 -18.18 18.81
C ASN A 138 -2.81 -16.78 19.42
N ARG A 139 -3.89 -16.53 20.15
CA ARG A 139 -4.20 -15.23 20.75
C ARG A 139 -3.03 -14.66 21.57
N ARG A 140 -2.41 -15.45 22.45
CA ARG A 140 -1.31 -14.99 23.32
C ARG A 140 -0.10 -14.54 22.51
N ARG A 141 0.32 -15.32 21.50
CA ARG A 141 1.47 -14.97 20.62
C ARG A 141 1.20 -13.71 19.81
N VAL A 142 -0.03 -13.55 19.30
CA VAL A 142 -0.41 -12.34 18.56
C VAL A 142 -0.35 -11.10 19.46
N ILE A 143 -0.86 -11.18 20.69
CA ILE A 143 -0.76 -10.07 21.66
C ILE A 143 0.71 -9.76 21.98
N MET A 144 1.53 -10.78 22.27
CA MET A 144 2.95 -10.61 22.55
C MET A 144 3.71 -10.03 21.35
N PHE A 145 3.40 -10.46 20.13
CA PHE A 145 3.96 -9.92 18.91
C PHE A 145 3.61 -8.43 18.74
N CYS A 146 2.34 -8.06 18.89
CA CYS A 146 1.90 -6.68 18.75
C CYS A 146 2.57 -5.77 19.79
N ALA A 147 2.56 -6.17 21.07
CA ALA A 147 3.17 -5.39 22.15
C ALA A 147 4.70 -5.30 21.98
N GLY A 148 5.36 -6.42 21.70
CA GLY A 148 6.80 -6.48 21.51
C GLY A 148 7.27 -5.70 20.29
N TRP A 149 6.57 -5.81 19.16
CA TRP A 149 6.92 -5.08 17.95
C TRP A 149 6.72 -3.56 18.13
N LEU A 150 5.59 -3.14 18.70
CA LEU A 150 5.34 -1.71 18.93
C LEU A 150 6.38 -1.10 19.88
N LEU A 151 6.68 -1.79 20.98
CA LEU A 151 7.70 -1.34 21.93
C LEU A 151 9.09 -1.28 21.28
N ALA A 152 9.48 -2.31 20.56
CA ALA A 152 10.78 -2.37 19.88
C ALA A 152 10.90 -1.27 18.81
N ALA A 153 9.82 -0.98 18.06
CA ALA A 153 9.79 0.07 17.05
C ALA A 153 10.00 1.46 17.68
N VAL A 154 9.29 1.76 18.78
CA VAL A 154 9.43 3.03 19.50
C VAL A 154 10.82 3.18 20.11
N ILE A 155 11.40 2.10 20.67
CA ILE A 155 12.76 2.12 21.23
C ILE A 155 13.80 2.35 20.14
N ALA A 156 13.70 1.63 19.01
CA ALA A 156 14.65 1.72 17.91
C ALA A 156 14.75 3.14 17.35
N GLU A 157 13.61 3.79 17.12
CA GLU A 157 13.55 5.18 16.65
C GLU A 157 14.21 6.15 17.64
N ASN A 158 13.88 6.06 18.94
CA ASN A 158 14.46 6.94 19.95
C ASN A 158 15.96 6.69 20.19
N ALA A 159 16.43 5.47 19.94
CA ALA A 159 17.84 5.10 20.07
C ALA A 159 18.66 5.41 18.79
N ASN A 160 18.03 5.93 17.72
CA ASN A 160 18.63 6.19 16.41
C ASN A 160 19.39 4.95 15.87
N MET A 161 18.70 3.81 15.79
CA MET A 161 19.24 2.53 15.32
C MET A 161 18.77 2.23 13.88
N PRO A 162 19.42 2.75 12.83
CA PRO A 162 18.90 2.72 11.45
C PRO A 162 18.61 1.32 10.91
N LEU A 163 19.38 0.31 11.30
CA LEU A 163 19.16 -1.08 10.89
C LEU A 163 17.88 -1.64 11.50
N LEU A 164 17.57 -1.30 12.76
CA LEU A 164 16.33 -1.70 13.40
C LEU A 164 15.14 -0.94 12.84
N ASP A 165 15.30 0.32 12.50
CA ASP A 165 14.24 1.12 11.84
C ASP A 165 13.84 0.51 10.49
N ILE A 166 14.80 0.01 9.72
CA ILE A 166 14.51 -0.70 8.48
C ILE A 166 13.66 -1.95 8.75
N VAL A 167 13.95 -2.72 9.81
CA VAL A 167 13.24 -3.96 10.11
C VAL A 167 11.91 -3.70 10.80
N LEU A 168 11.90 -2.83 11.81
CA LEU A 168 10.75 -2.61 12.69
C LEU A 168 9.75 -1.59 12.16
N MET A 169 10.18 -0.72 11.24
CA MET A 169 9.31 0.26 10.54
C MET A 169 8.48 1.14 11.51
N PRO A 170 9.09 1.94 12.40
CA PRO A 170 8.37 2.70 13.43
C PRO A 170 7.19 3.50 12.89
N GLU A 171 7.37 4.19 11.76
CA GLU A 171 6.32 5.00 11.11
C GLU A 171 5.09 4.18 10.65
N TYR A 172 5.27 2.88 10.35
CA TYR A 172 4.21 2.04 9.75
C TYR A 172 3.72 0.93 10.66
N ALA A 173 4.55 0.48 11.60
CA ALA A 173 4.23 -0.61 12.53
C ALA A 173 2.88 -0.41 13.24
N PRO A 174 2.52 0.79 13.77
CA PRO A 174 1.26 0.98 14.47
C PRO A 174 0.04 0.66 13.60
N PHE A 175 0.08 0.98 12.31
CA PHE A 175 -1.06 0.73 11.42
C PHE A 175 -1.26 -0.78 11.17
N PHE A 176 -0.19 -1.52 10.92
CA PHE A 176 -0.26 -2.98 10.81
C PHE A 176 -0.74 -3.62 12.11
N ILE A 177 -0.16 -3.21 13.25
CA ILE A 177 -0.49 -3.72 14.58
C ILE A 177 -1.94 -3.42 14.93
N GLY A 178 -2.42 -2.22 14.62
CA GLY A 178 -3.83 -1.85 14.80
C GLY A 178 -4.78 -2.76 14.02
N GLY A 179 -4.42 -3.08 12.78
CA GLY A 179 -5.16 -4.05 11.96
C GLY A 179 -5.17 -5.45 12.55
N VAL A 180 -4.03 -5.92 13.08
CA VAL A 180 -3.93 -7.21 13.80
C VAL A 180 -4.80 -7.20 15.05
N GLY A 181 -4.81 -6.11 15.82
CA GLY A 181 -5.68 -5.92 16.98
C GLY A 181 -7.17 -5.99 16.61
N LEU A 182 -7.56 -5.36 15.49
CA LEU A 182 -8.93 -5.45 14.98
C LEU A 182 -9.33 -6.86 14.58
N TYR A 183 -8.41 -7.71 14.14
CA TYR A 183 -8.71 -9.12 13.91
C TYR A 183 -8.97 -9.87 15.21
N LEU A 184 -8.25 -9.59 16.32
CA LEU A 184 -8.59 -10.16 17.63
C LEU A 184 -9.99 -9.72 18.08
N VAL A 185 -10.37 -8.47 17.90
CA VAL A 185 -11.72 -7.96 18.15
C VAL A 185 -12.77 -8.63 17.26
N HIS A 186 -12.41 -8.97 16.02
CA HIS A 186 -13.30 -9.74 15.13
C HIS A 186 -13.57 -11.14 15.66
N LEU A 187 -12.58 -11.81 16.25
CA LEU A 187 -12.74 -13.12 16.87
C LEU A 187 -13.57 -13.06 18.15
N ASP A 188 -13.30 -12.07 19.00
CA ASP A 188 -14.06 -11.78 20.21
C ASP A 188 -14.22 -10.26 20.42
N ARG A 189 -15.46 -9.77 20.25
CA ARG A 189 -15.79 -8.34 20.38
C ARG A 189 -15.50 -7.77 21.77
N ARG A 190 -15.40 -8.62 22.79
CA ARG A 190 -15.11 -8.24 24.19
C ARG A 190 -13.63 -8.38 24.55
N ASP A 191 -12.76 -8.72 23.58
CA ASP A 191 -11.33 -8.84 23.84
C ASP A 191 -10.72 -7.50 24.23
N ALA A 192 -10.54 -7.28 25.53
CA ALA A 192 -9.96 -6.04 26.08
C ALA A 192 -8.52 -5.82 25.60
N TYR A 193 -7.72 -6.87 25.41
CA TYR A 193 -6.36 -6.75 24.85
C TYR A 193 -6.38 -6.35 23.38
N GLY A 194 -7.31 -6.94 22.60
CA GLY A 194 -7.52 -6.52 21.21
C GLY A 194 -7.84 -5.05 21.11
N TRP A 195 -8.78 -4.54 21.91
CA TRP A 195 -9.12 -3.13 21.96
C TRP A 195 -7.98 -2.24 22.49
N GLY A 196 -7.23 -2.71 23.50
CA GLY A 196 -6.03 -2.02 23.99
C GLY A 196 -4.97 -1.85 22.91
N ILE A 197 -4.69 -2.91 22.12
CA ILE A 197 -3.78 -2.87 20.97
C ILE A 197 -4.28 -1.84 19.95
N VAL A 198 -5.55 -1.86 19.60
CA VAL A 198 -6.14 -0.90 18.64
C VAL A 198 -5.99 0.54 19.13
N ALA A 199 -6.32 0.81 20.39
CA ALA A 199 -6.26 2.15 20.96
C ALA A 199 -4.83 2.70 20.99
N VAL A 200 -3.86 1.90 21.47
CA VAL A 200 -2.45 2.31 21.54
C VAL A 200 -1.88 2.48 20.11
N SER A 201 -2.19 1.56 19.21
CA SER A 201 -1.76 1.65 17.80
C SER A 201 -2.34 2.89 17.11
N TRP A 202 -3.61 3.21 17.37
CA TRP A 202 -4.22 4.44 16.85
C TRP A 202 -3.51 5.68 17.36
N LEU A 203 -3.25 5.78 18.68
CA LEU A 203 -2.54 6.92 19.28
C LEU A 203 -1.13 7.09 18.73
N VAL A 204 -0.33 6.02 18.70
CA VAL A 204 1.04 6.05 18.18
C VAL A 204 1.04 6.31 16.67
N GLY A 205 0.11 5.71 15.94
CA GLY A 205 -0.05 5.95 14.50
C GLY A 205 -0.42 7.40 14.17
N GLN A 206 -1.24 8.07 14.99
CA GLN A 206 -1.53 9.50 14.85
C GLN A 206 -0.27 10.34 15.02
N HIS A 207 0.56 10.03 16.03
CA HIS A 207 1.81 10.73 16.26
C HIS A 207 2.70 10.67 15.00
N TYR A 208 2.96 9.49 14.47
CA TYR A 208 3.79 9.32 13.28
C TYR A 208 3.19 9.95 12.03
N ALA A 209 1.89 9.81 11.81
CA ALA A 209 1.24 10.40 10.65
C ALA A 209 1.31 11.94 10.67
N VAL A 210 1.09 12.55 11.82
CA VAL A 210 1.20 14.01 11.96
C VAL A 210 2.65 14.44 11.82
N GLN A 211 3.60 13.79 12.48
CA GLN A 211 5.02 14.13 12.42
C GLN A 211 5.57 14.08 10.99
N SER A 212 5.22 13.04 10.23
CA SER A 212 5.76 12.84 8.87
C SER A 212 5.04 13.64 7.79
N LEU A 213 3.77 14.02 7.99
CA LEU A 213 2.94 14.58 6.93
C LEU A 213 2.47 16.01 7.15
N TRP A 214 2.48 16.53 8.38
CA TRP A 214 1.93 17.84 8.68
C TRP A 214 2.72 18.97 7.99
N HIS A 215 3.97 19.10 8.16
CA HIS A 215 4.80 20.12 7.48
C HIS A 215 5.72 19.49 6.43
N ALA A 216 5.37 18.32 5.93
CA ALA A 216 6.16 17.74 4.85
C ALA A 216 6.22 18.73 3.68
N PRO A 217 7.41 19.04 3.15
CA PRO A 217 7.54 19.90 2.01
C PRO A 217 6.64 19.37 0.91
N ASP A 218 5.87 20.28 0.35
CA ASP A 218 4.85 19.96 -0.61
C ASP A 218 5.45 19.30 -1.86
N ALA A 219 5.25 18.02 -1.94
CA ALA A 219 5.82 17.15 -2.96
C ALA A 219 5.25 17.40 -4.36
N GLY A 220 4.36 18.33 -4.58
CA GLY A 220 3.76 18.52 -5.89
C GLY A 220 2.94 19.80 -6.03
N GLY A 221 3.16 20.81 -5.20
CA GLY A 221 2.36 22.04 -5.23
C GLY A 221 0.95 21.83 -4.65
N PHE A 222 0.76 20.84 -3.78
CA PHE A 222 -0.44 20.67 -2.96
C PHE A 222 -0.34 21.58 -1.73
N SER A 223 -1.48 22.03 -1.22
CA SER A 223 -1.56 22.78 0.03
C SER A 223 -1.05 21.97 1.22
N TYR A 224 -0.59 22.66 2.26
CA TYR A 224 -0.22 22.03 3.52
C TYR A 224 -1.41 21.24 4.09
N ARG A 225 -1.14 20.02 4.53
CA ARG A 225 -2.11 19.21 5.26
C ARG A 225 -2.23 19.73 6.69
N SER A 226 -3.46 19.91 7.19
CA SER A 226 -3.68 20.24 8.59
C SER A 226 -3.50 18.99 9.48
N ALA A 227 -2.95 19.17 10.68
CA ALA A 227 -2.86 18.09 11.66
C ALA A 227 -4.24 17.47 11.95
N THR A 228 -5.27 18.30 12.10
CA THR A 228 -6.66 17.85 12.30
C THR A 228 -7.15 16.97 11.12
N GLY A 229 -6.88 17.37 9.86
CA GLY A 229 -7.26 16.59 8.69
C GLY A 229 -6.56 15.23 8.66
N ILE A 230 -5.27 15.17 9.00
CA ILE A 230 -4.51 13.92 9.11
C ILE A 230 -5.15 13.01 10.17
N ILE A 231 -5.41 13.54 11.37
CA ILE A 231 -6.04 12.82 12.48
C ILE A 231 -7.41 12.25 12.07
N LEU A 232 -8.24 13.06 11.42
CA LEU A 232 -9.57 12.63 10.98
C LEU A 232 -9.51 11.50 9.94
N VAL A 233 -8.63 11.59 8.94
CA VAL A 233 -8.51 10.56 7.89
C VAL A 233 -7.99 9.25 8.47
N VAL A 234 -6.96 9.29 9.31
CA VAL A 234 -6.43 8.08 9.97
C VAL A 234 -7.48 7.47 10.90
N THR A 235 -8.18 8.29 11.71
CA THR A 235 -9.26 7.82 12.58
C THR A 235 -10.38 7.19 11.77
N PHE A 236 -10.80 7.81 10.66
CA PHE A 236 -11.79 7.23 9.76
C PHE A 236 -11.35 5.86 9.24
N GLY A 237 -10.08 5.69 8.86
CA GLY A 237 -9.53 4.40 8.44
C GLY A 237 -9.65 3.32 9.51
N PHE A 238 -9.26 3.62 10.75
CA PHE A 238 -9.41 2.69 11.88
C PHE A 238 -10.88 2.35 12.15
N VAL A 239 -11.76 3.35 12.18
CA VAL A 239 -13.20 3.16 12.42
C VAL A 239 -13.85 2.34 11.30
N ALA A 240 -13.50 2.58 10.05
CA ALA A 240 -14.01 1.82 8.91
C ALA A 240 -13.64 0.33 9.00
N VAL A 241 -12.37 0.02 9.30
CA VAL A 241 -11.92 -1.37 9.47
C VAL A 241 -12.54 -1.99 10.74
N ALA A 242 -12.70 -1.23 11.82
CA ALA A 242 -13.40 -1.68 13.02
C ALA A 242 -14.88 -2.02 12.73
N ALA A 243 -15.57 -1.20 11.96
CA ALA A 243 -16.95 -1.46 11.54
C ALA A 243 -17.06 -2.76 10.73
N ILE A 244 -16.09 -3.06 9.88
CA ILE A 244 -16.00 -4.33 9.15
C ILE A 244 -15.75 -5.48 10.15
N ALA A 245 -14.77 -5.33 11.05
CA ALA A 245 -14.43 -6.34 12.06
C ALA A 245 -15.61 -6.71 12.96
N LEU A 246 -16.39 -5.70 13.35
CA LEU A 246 -17.61 -5.86 14.16
C LEU A 246 -18.81 -6.36 13.36
N GLY A 247 -18.69 -6.43 12.04
CA GLY A 247 -19.77 -6.89 11.17
C GLY A 247 -20.92 -5.89 10.99
N TRP A 248 -20.68 -4.59 11.30
CA TRP A 248 -21.69 -3.54 11.11
C TRP A 248 -22.01 -3.27 9.64
N LEU A 249 -21.08 -3.58 8.75
CA LEU A 249 -21.21 -3.38 7.31
C LEU A 249 -21.66 -4.64 6.55
N ARG A 250 -22.22 -5.67 7.22
CA ARG A 250 -22.70 -6.91 6.56
C ARG A 250 -23.80 -6.66 5.53
N TRP A 251 -24.56 -5.58 5.67
CA TRP A 251 -25.57 -5.15 4.72
C TRP A 251 -24.98 -4.69 3.37
N ALA A 252 -23.74 -4.21 3.36
CA ALA A 252 -23.03 -3.74 2.17
C ALA A 252 -22.45 -4.95 1.39
N ASN A 253 -23.28 -5.92 1.04
CA ASN A 253 -22.89 -7.12 0.29
C ASN A 253 -23.20 -6.95 -1.22
N TRP A 254 -22.69 -5.88 -1.80
CA TRP A 254 -22.91 -5.61 -3.23
C TRP A 254 -21.79 -6.21 -4.08
N ARG A 255 -22.16 -6.85 -5.19
CA ARG A 255 -21.21 -7.50 -6.12
C ARG A 255 -20.14 -6.54 -6.64
N TRP A 256 -20.48 -5.28 -6.85
CA TRP A 256 -19.53 -4.28 -7.32
C TRP A 256 -18.41 -4.00 -6.30
N LEU A 257 -18.65 -4.11 -5.00
CA LEU A 257 -17.61 -3.98 -3.97
C LEU A 257 -16.55 -5.08 -4.09
N THR A 258 -16.97 -6.31 -4.41
CA THR A 258 -16.04 -7.43 -4.65
C THR A 258 -15.17 -7.15 -5.87
N VAL A 259 -15.78 -6.63 -6.94
CA VAL A 259 -15.05 -6.24 -8.15
C VAL A 259 -14.09 -5.08 -7.85
N ALA A 260 -14.56 -4.03 -7.18
CA ALA A 260 -13.71 -2.91 -6.77
C ALA A 260 -12.52 -3.36 -5.93
N GLY A 261 -12.75 -4.24 -4.94
CA GLY A 261 -11.69 -4.83 -4.12
C GLY A 261 -10.69 -5.66 -4.92
N ALA A 262 -11.14 -6.41 -5.94
CA ALA A 262 -10.26 -7.16 -6.82
C ALA A 262 -9.39 -6.25 -7.71
N LEU A 263 -9.91 -5.07 -8.09
CA LEU A 263 -9.18 -4.11 -8.93
C LEU A 263 -8.19 -3.22 -8.14
N THR A 264 -8.28 -3.17 -6.82
CA THR A 264 -7.46 -2.26 -5.99
C THR A 264 -5.97 -2.47 -6.20
N TYR A 265 -5.52 -3.72 -6.17
CA TYR A 265 -4.09 -4.02 -6.29
C TYR A 265 -3.54 -3.79 -7.71
N PRO A 266 -4.16 -4.31 -8.79
CA PRO A 266 -3.73 -3.97 -10.14
C PRO A 266 -3.75 -2.45 -10.42
N PHE A 267 -4.79 -1.74 -9.98
CA PHE A 267 -4.88 -0.28 -10.12
C PHE A 267 -3.72 0.41 -9.38
N TYR A 268 -3.43 -0.01 -8.14
CA TYR A 268 -2.34 0.53 -7.36
C TYR A 268 -0.97 0.39 -8.07
N LEU A 269 -0.73 -0.71 -8.77
CA LEU A 269 0.52 -0.92 -9.49
C LEU A 269 0.73 0.02 -10.68
N VAL A 270 -0.35 0.36 -11.39
CA VAL A 270 -0.25 1.05 -12.68
C VAL A 270 -0.60 2.54 -12.63
N HIS A 271 -1.36 3.00 -11.62
CA HIS A 271 -1.95 4.34 -11.61
C HIS A 271 -0.93 5.47 -11.59
N GLU A 272 0.21 5.32 -10.91
CA GLU A 272 1.20 6.39 -10.75
C GLU A 272 1.94 6.65 -12.07
N HIS A 273 2.79 5.74 -12.50
CA HIS A 273 3.70 5.93 -13.63
C HIS A 273 2.99 5.99 -14.99
N LEU A 274 2.07 5.05 -15.24
CA LEU A 274 1.30 5.09 -16.48
C LEU A 274 0.28 6.23 -16.46
N GLY A 275 -0.24 6.59 -15.27
CA GLY A 275 -1.08 7.77 -15.11
C GLY A 275 -0.38 9.05 -15.56
N TRP A 276 0.89 9.25 -15.19
CA TRP A 276 1.67 10.41 -15.66
C TRP A 276 1.83 10.44 -17.17
N VAL A 277 2.11 9.29 -17.80
CA VAL A 277 2.22 9.20 -19.26
C VAL A 277 0.90 9.57 -19.94
N VAL A 278 -0.21 9.05 -19.45
CA VAL A 278 -1.54 9.36 -19.99
C VAL A 278 -1.91 10.84 -19.77
N ILE A 279 -1.66 11.39 -18.57
CA ILE A 279 -1.88 12.82 -18.30
C ILE A 279 -1.07 13.67 -19.26
N HIS A 280 0.23 13.40 -19.41
CA HIS A 280 1.09 14.14 -20.33
C HIS A 280 0.56 14.10 -21.76
N ALA A 281 0.17 12.92 -22.26
CA ALA A 281 -0.36 12.76 -23.62
C ALA A 281 -1.69 13.50 -23.82
N LEU A 282 -2.62 13.41 -22.87
CA LEU A 282 -3.94 14.00 -22.97
C LEU A 282 -3.91 15.52 -22.72
N HIS A 283 -3.23 15.96 -21.67
CA HIS A 283 -3.24 17.38 -21.28
C HIS A 283 -2.28 18.21 -22.13
N ARG A 284 -1.01 17.78 -22.22
CA ARG A 284 0.01 18.52 -22.97
C ARG A 284 0.03 18.19 -24.46
N GLY A 285 -0.21 16.93 -24.84
CA GLY A 285 -0.21 16.52 -26.24
C GLY A 285 -1.47 16.91 -26.99
N LEU A 286 -2.65 16.66 -26.42
CA LEU A 286 -3.96 16.93 -27.04
C LEU A 286 -4.63 18.22 -26.55
N GLY A 287 -4.08 18.90 -25.52
CA GLY A 287 -4.65 20.14 -24.99
C GLY A 287 -5.99 19.96 -24.26
N LEU A 288 -6.30 18.78 -23.74
CA LEU A 288 -7.57 18.53 -23.07
C LEU A 288 -7.66 19.28 -21.73
N PRO A 289 -8.86 19.75 -21.34
CA PRO A 289 -9.09 20.35 -20.03
C PRO A 289 -8.72 19.40 -18.87
N SER A 290 -8.27 19.97 -17.74
CA SER A 290 -7.78 19.20 -16.58
C SER A 290 -8.77 18.17 -16.06
N ALA A 291 -10.06 18.54 -15.95
CA ALA A 291 -11.12 17.63 -15.50
C ALA A 291 -11.34 16.44 -16.45
N ALA A 292 -11.33 16.68 -17.76
CA ALA A 292 -11.45 15.63 -18.77
C ALA A 292 -10.21 14.72 -18.76
N THR A 293 -9.02 15.31 -18.70
CA THR A 293 -7.75 14.57 -18.58
C THR A 293 -7.76 13.67 -17.36
N PHE A 294 -8.12 14.18 -16.19
CA PHE A 294 -8.18 13.41 -14.94
C PHE A 294 -9.16 12.23 -15.07
N SER A 295 -10.39 12.51 -15.55
CA SER A 295 -11.43 11.47 -15.69
C SER A 295 -11.03 10.37 -16.67
N LEU A 296 -10.46 10.73 -17.83
CA LEU A 296 -9.98 9.77 -18.82
C LEU A 296 -8.77 8.98 -18.32
N THR A 297 -7.86 9.61 -17.58
CA THR A 297 -6.74 8.91 -16.96
C THR A 297 -7.22 7.88 -15.95
N VAL A 298 -8.13 8.25 -15.04
CA VAL A 298 -8.70 7.31 -14.07
C VAL A 298 -9.41 6.15 -14.77
N ALA A 299 -10.23 6.44 -15.80
CA ALA A 299 -10.92 5.43 -16.58
C ALA A 299 -9.94 4.47 -17.29
N SER A 300 -8.86 5.00 -17.88
CA SER A 300 -7.82 4.22 -18.54
C SER A 300 -7.09 3.30 -17.56
N MET A 301 -6.75 3.80 -16.35
CA MET A 301 -6.08 3.01 -15.31
C MET A 301 -7.02 1.94 -14.74
N LEU A 302 -8.31 2.23 -14.57
CA LEU A 302 -9.31 1.24 -14.16
C LEU A 302 -9.50 0.14 -15.22
N LEU A 303 -9.54 0.52 -16.50
CA LEU A 303 -9.61 -0.44 -17.60
C LEU A 303 -8.35 -1.34 -17.61
N LEU A 304 -7.17 -0.76 -17.47
CA LEU A 304 -5.93 -1.53 -17.41
C LEU A 304 -5.90 -2.45 -16.18
N ALA A 305 -6.33 -1.97 -15.02
CA ALA A 305 -6.46 -2.78 -13.81
C ALA A 305 -7.43 -3.96 -14.01
N TRP A 306 -8.55 -3.72 -14.69
CA TRP A 306 -9.50 -4.78 -15.02
C TRP A 306 -8.90 -5.81 -16.00
N LEU A 307 -8.16 -5.38 -17.01
CA LEU A 307 -7.44 -6.28 -17.92
C LEU A 307 -6.41 -7.13 -17.16
N LEU A 308 -5.61 -6.52 -16.28
CA LEU A 308 -4.64 -7.24 -15.44
C LEU A 308 -5.34 -8.24 -14.51
N ASN A 309 -6.43 -7.85 -13.86
CA ASN A 309 -7.19 -8.78 -13.04
C ASN A 309 -7.74 -9.96 -13.85
N LYS A 310 -8.42 -9.67 -14.97
CA LYS A 310 -9.08 -10.69 -15.80
C LYS A 310 -8.10 -11.66 -16.47
N TYR A 311 -7.03 -11.15 -17.05
CA TYR A 311 -6.14 -11.95 -17.91
C TYR A 311 -4.84 -12.38 -17.23
N VAL A 312 -4.48 -11.77 -16.11
CA VAL A 312 -3.25 -12.10 -15.38
C VAL A 312 -3.56 -12.71 -14.01
N GLU A 313 -4.22 -11.96 -13.12
CA GLU A 313 -4.45 -12.45 -11.75
C GLU A 313 -5.37 -13.68 -11.71
N ASN A 314 -6.54 -13.61 -12.34
CA ASN A 314 -7.53 -14.69 -12.28
C ASN A 314 -6.98 -16.03 -12.80
N PRO A 315 -6.25 -16.11 -13.93
CA PRO A 315 -5.69 -17.39 -14.41
C PRO A 315 -4.39 -17.80 -13.70
N LEU A 316 -3.51 -16.87 -13.32
CA LEU A 316 -2.17 -17.20 -12.81
C LEU A 316 -2.12 -17.39 -11.31
N THR A 317 -2.89 -16.64 -10.53
CA THR A 317 -2.91 -16.74 -9.06
C THR A 317 -3.20 -18.17 -8.56
N PRO A 318 -4.26 -18.86 -9.02
CA PRO A 318 -4.52 -20.23 -8.57
C PRO A 318 -3.45 -21.23 -9.02
N ARG A 319 -2.90 -21.06 -10.24
CA ARG A 319 -1.84 -21.93 -10.76
C ARG A 319 -0.54 -21.77 -9.96
N LEU A 320 -0.11 -20.54 -9.73
CA LEU A 320 1.08 -20.23 -8.93
C LEU A 320 0.93 -20.73 -7.48
N ARG A 321 -0.25 -20.51 -6.89
CA ARG A 321 -0.55 -21.01 -5.55
C ARG A 321 -0.46 -22.53 -5.47
N ALA A 322 -1.00 -23.25 -6.45
CA ALA A 322 -0.92 -24.71 -6.51
C ALA A 322 0.53 -25.19 -6.70
N ALA A 323 1.31 -24.53 -7.54
CA ALA A 323 2.73 -24.85 -7.77
C ALA A 323 3.56 -24.66 -6.49
N LEU A 324 3.40 -23.49 -5.81
CA LEU A 324 4.10 -23.19 -4.54
C LEU A 324 3.68 -24.12 -3.39
N ALA A 325 2.43 -24.58 -3.38
CA ALA A 325 1.95 -25.56 -2.38
C ALA A 325 2.55 -26.95 -2.61
N LYS A 326 2.84 -27.36 -3.86
CA LYS A 326 3.42 -28.66 -4.22
C LYS A 326 4.95 -28.69 -4.11
N ALA A 327 5.66 -27.60 -4.27
CA ALA A 327 7.11 -27.54 -4.14
C ALA A 327 7.54 -28.09 -2.77
N ARG A 328 8.41 -29.11 -2.74
CA ARG A 328 8.90 -29.79 -1.52
C ARG A 328 9.85 -28.90 -0.72
#